data_bbb08f8d1963a496a53471c6683f31a2
#
_entry.id   bbb08f8d1963a496a53471c6683f31a2
#
_cell.length_a   1.000
_cell.length_b   1.000
_cell.length_c   1.000
_cell.angle_alpha   90.00
_cell.angle_beta   90.00
_cell.angle_gamma   90.00
#
_symmetry.space_group_name_H-M   'P 1'
#
loop_
_entity.id
_entity.type
_entity.pdbx_description
1 polymer ?
#
loop_
_entity_poly.entity_id
_entity_poly.type
_entity_poly.pdbx_seq_one_letter_code
_entity_poly.pdbx_strand_id
1 'polypeptide(L)'
;MDDFISFISGKKVTLMGLGLLGRGVGDARFLAECGAKVTVTDLKTREELLESVNQLSDIPGIRFALGGHTLADFQHADLIVKGAGVPLENPYIDAARAAGVPVCMSTALFATFSPATI
;
A
#
# COMPACT_ATOMS: atom_id res chain seq x y z
N MET A 1 -0.01 -16.37 9.97
CA MET A 1 0.15 -14.92 10.13
C MET A 1 1.58 -14.52 10.49
N ASP A 2 2.28 -15.33 11.26
CA ASP A 2 3.67 -15.03 11.60
C ASP A 2 4.56 -14.94 10.37
N ASP A 3 4.33 -15.79 9.38
CA ASP A 3 5.11 -15.75 8.13
C ASP A 3 4.90 -14.43 7.39
N PHE A 4 3.70 -13.90 7.41
CA PHE A 4 3.41 -12.63 6.78
C PHE A 4 4.12 -11.49 7.53
N ILE A 5 4.04 -11.49 8.86
CA ILE A 5 4.69 -10.47 9.67
C ILE A 5 6.19 -10.50 9.46
N SER A 6 6.79 -11.68 9.44
CA SER A 6 8.21 -11.84 9.19
C SER A 6 8.61 -11.34 7.80
N PHE A 7 7.75 -11.58 6.81
CA PHE A 7 7.99 -11.12 5.45
C PHE A 7 7.92 -9.61 5.34
N ILE A 8 6.92 -8.99 5.98
CA ILE A 8 6.60 -7.58 5.74
C ILE A 8 7.31 -6.62 6.70
N SER A 9 7.70 -7.10 7.87
CA SER A 9 8.31 -6.24 8.90
C SER A 9 9.59 -5.58 8.40
N GLY A 10 9.66 -4.26 8.53
CA GLY A 10 10.79 -3.47 8.07
C GLY A 10 10.82 -3.21 6.57
N LYS A 11 9.91 -3.79 5.80
CA LYS A 11 9.85 -3.58 4.35
C LYS A 11 9.26 -2.23 4.03
N LYS A 12 9.72 -1.64 2.92
CA LYS A 12 9.13 -0.43 2.36
C LYS A 12 8.00 -0.85 1.43
N VAL A 13 6.78 -0.60 1.84
CA VAL A 13 5.59 -0.97 1.07
C VAL A 13 4.92 0.28 0.55
N THR A 14 4.69 0.35 -0.75
CA THR A 14 3.91 1.43 -1.34
C THR A 14 2.51 0.90 -1.61
N LEU A 15 1.53 1.49 -0.93
CA LEU A 15 0.11 1.18 -1.14
C LEU A 15 -0.45 2.17 -2.14
N MET A 16 -0.79 1.68 -3.32
CA MET A 16 -1.30 2.50 -4.39
C MET A 16 -2.83 2.50 -4.38
N GLY A 17 -3.40 3.64 -4.02
CA GLY A 17 -4.85 3.81 -3.96
C GLY A 17 -5.40 3.64 -2.56
N LEU A 18 -5.65 4.77 -1.88
CA LEU A 18 -6.28 4.76 -0.55
C LEU A 18 -7.79 4.57 -0.67
N GLY A 19 -8.39 5.24 -1.64
CA GLY A 19 -9.82 5.16 -1.92
C GLY A 19 -10.68 5.94 -0.95
N LEU A 20 -11.85 6.32 -1.41
CA LEU A 20 -12.81 7.10 -0.61
C LEU A 20 -13.61 6.23 0.36
N LEU A 21 -13.72 4.93 0.08
CA LEU A 21 -14.58 4.02 0.84
C LEU A 21 -13.84 3.33 1.99
N GLY A 22 -12.63 3.74 2.28
CA GLY A 22 -11.91 3.23 3.44
C GLY A 22 -11.23 1.88 3.26
N ARG A 23 -11.27 1.28 2.09
CA ARG A 23 -10.60 -0.01 1.85
C ARG A 23 -9.09 0.08 2.04
N GLY A 24 -8.51 1.15 1.49
CA GLY A 24 -7.08 1.39 1.64
C GLY A 24 -6.68 1.71 3.07
N VAL A 25 -7.60 2.27 3.85
CA VAL A 25 -7.35 2.56 5.27
C VAL A 25 -7.08 1.26 6.03
N GLY A 26 -7.92 0.25 5.83
CA GLY A 26 -7.72 -1.04 6.48
C GLY A 26 -6.41 -1.69 6.08
N ASP A 27 -6.10 -1.66 4.79
CA ASP A 27 -4.86 -2.23 4.27
C ASP A 27 -3.64 -1.51 4.83
N ALA A 28 -3.66 -0.17 4.83
CA ALA A 28 -2.55 0.63 5.34
C ALA A 28 -2.32 0.38 6.84
N ARG A 29 -3.39 0.35 7.61
CA ARG A 29 -3.32 0.09 9.04
C ARG A 29 -2.73 -1.29 9.31
N PHE A 30 -3.22 -2.30 8.61
CA PHE A 30 -2.76 -3.67 8.80
C PHE A 30 -1.27 -3.80 8.50
N LEU A 31 -0.84 -3.25 7.37
CA LEU A 31 0.57 -3.31 6.98
C LEU A 31 1.46 -2.59 7.99
N ALA A 32 1.04 -1.42 8.46
CA ALA A 32 1.81 -0.68 9.46
C ALA A 32 1.87 -1.44 10.80
N GLU A 33 0.78 -2.06 11.20
CA GLU A 33 0.74 -2.85 12.43
C GLU A 33 1.63 -4.09 12.34
N CYS A 34 1.86 -4.58 11.13
CA CYS A 34 2.80 -5.69 10.90
C CYS A 34 4.26 -5.24 10.85
N GLY A 35 4.51 -3.95 11.02
CA GLY A 35 5.87 -3.42 11.07
C GLY A 35 6.42 -2.90 9.75
N ALA A 36 5.59 -2.81 8.71
CA ALA A 36 6.02 -2.28 7.43
C ALA A 36 6.14 -0.75 7.48
N LYS A 37 7.01 -0.21 6.64
CA LYS A 37 7.09 1.23 6.40
C LYS A 37 6.21 1.53 5.20
N VAL A 38 5.03 2.08 5.46
CA VAL A 38 4.00 2.23 4.43
C VAL A 38 4.01 3.63 3.83
N THR A 39 4.06 3.71 2.51
CA THR A 39 3.80 4.94 1.78
C THR A 39 2.47 4.77 1.08
N VAL A 40 1.50 5.63 1.43
CA VAL A 40 0.20 5.62 0.79
C VAL A 40 0.21 6.68 -0.32
N THR A 41 -0.09 6.26 -1.53
CA THR A 41 -0.11 7.17 -2.68
C THR A 41 -1.45 7.10 -3.38
N ASP A 42 -1.96 8.24 -3.82
CA ASP A 42 -3.25 8.35 -4.50
C ASP A 42 -3.23 9.60 -5.38
N LEU A 43 -3.98 9.55 -6.48
CA LEU A 43 -4.17 10.71 -7.35
C LEU A 43 -5.02 11.79 -6.68
N LYS A 44 -5.91 11.41 -5.78
CA LYS A 44 -6.72 12.34 -5.04
C LYS A 44 -5.88 13.12 -4.04
N THR A 45 -6.30 14.34 -3.76
CA THR A 45 -5.58 15.20 -2.83
C THR A 45 -5.86 14.80 -1.38
N ARG A 46 -5.04 15.34 -0.47
CA ARG A 46 -5.26 15.15 0.96
C ARG A 46 -6.64 15.65 1.39
N GLU A 47 -7.10 16.74 0.79
CA GLU A 47 -8.41 17.30 1.13
C GLU A 47 -9.53 16.34 0.72
N GLU A 48 -9.43 15.72 -0.44
CA GLU A 48 -10.41 14.76 -0.90
C GLU A 48 -10.42 13.48 -0.05
N LEU A 49 -9.28 13.12 0.52
CA LEU A 49 -9.12 11.91 1.32
C LEU A 49 -9.00 12.21 2.81
N LEU A 50 -9.41 13.40 3.24
CA LEU A 50 -9.18 13.88 4.59
C LEU A 50 -9.67 12.92 5.67
N GLU A 51 -10.85 12.36 5.49
CA GLU A 51 -11.39 11.41 6.45
C GLU A 51 -10.51 10.17 6.58
N SER A 52 -10.08 9.63 5.45
CA SER A 52 -9.19 8.45 5.44
C SER A 52 -7.84 8.79 6.07
N VAL A 53 -7.29 9.95 5.74
CA VAL A 53 -6.01 10.39 6.30
C VAL A 53 -6.11 10.55 7.81
N ASN A 54 -7.21 11.12 8.30
CA ASN A 54 -7.41 11.30 9.73
C ASN A 54 -7.49 9.97 10.49
N GLN A 55 -8.05 8.95 9.87
CA GLN A 55 -8.12 7.62 10.48
C GLN A 55 -6.75 6.97 10.63
N LEU A 56 -5.77 7.40 9.86
CA LEU A 56 -4.41 6.86 9.87
C LEU A 56 -3.39 7.79 10.50
N SER A 57 -3.79 8.99 10.87
CA SER A 57 -2.86 10.04 11.30
C SER A 57 -2.11 9.72 12.59
N ASP A 58 -2.67 8.87 13.43
CA ASP A 58 -2.06 8.47 14.71
C ASP A 58 -1.26 7.16 14.61
N ILE A 59 -1.15 6.61 13.42
CA ILE A 59 -0.43 5.35 13.22
C ILE A 59 0.99 5.65 12.73
N PRO A 60 2.03 5.29 13.49
CA PRO A 60 3.41 5.51 13.05
C PRO A 60 3.75 4.60 11.87
N GLY A 61 4.71 5.04 11.08
CA GLY A 61 5.18 4.24 9.95
C GLY A 61 4.39 4.43 8.66
N ILE A 62 3.41 5.32 8.65
CA ILE A 62 2.65 5.63 7.43
C ILE A 62 3.01 7.03 6.94
N ARG A 63 3.41 7.11 5.66
CA ARG A 63 3.70 8.35 4.97
C ARG A 63 2.69 8.53 3.84
N PHE A 64 2.25 9.75 3.61
CA PHE A 64 1.26 10.06 2.57
C PHE A 64 1.91 10.80 1.42
N ALA A 65 1.65 10.34 0.20
CA ALA A 65 2.05 11.00 -1.05
C ALA A 65 0.80 11.17 -1.90
N LEU A 66 0.05 12.22 -1.65
CA LEU A 66 -1.28 12.43 -2.23
C LEU A 66 -1.26 13.52 -3.29
N GLY A 67 -2.28 13.51 -4.16
CA GLY A 67 -2.38 14.47 -5.25
C GLY A 67 -1.54 14.09 -6.46
N GLY A 68 -1.13 12.85 -6.54
CA GLY A 68 -0.31 12.31 -7.62
C GLY A 68 0.61 11.23 -7.09
N HIS A 69 1.20 10.48 -8.01
CA HIS A 69 2.15 9.43 -7.66
C HIS A 69 3.58 9.90 -7.98
N THR A 70 4.55 9.38 -7.25
CA THR A 70 5.97 9.68 -7.46
C THR A 70 6.69 8.40 -7.87
N LEU A 71 7.40 8.43 -8.99
CA LEU A 71 8.09 7.23 -9.50
C LEU A 71 9.03 6.62 -8.46
N ALA A 72 9.73 7.45 -7.70
CA ALA A 72 10.68 6.96 -6.68
C ALA A 72 9.99 6.05 -5.66
N ASP A 73 8.76 6.35 -5.29
CA ASP A 73 8.01 5.54 -4.32
C ASP A 73 7.75 4.12 -4.84
N PHE A 74 7.74 3.96 -6.15
CA PHE A 74 7.52 2.65 -6.78
C PHE A 74 8.83 1.94 -7.08
N GLN A 75 9.85 2.68 -7.45
CA GLN A 75 11.15 2.10 -7.83
C GLN A 75 11.99 1.69 -6.63
N HIS A 76 11.81 2.35 -5.50
CA HIS A 76 12.61 2.10 -4.29
C HIS A 76 11.86 1.34 -3.21
N ALA A 77 10.64 0.91 -3.48
CA ALA A 77 9.89 0.09 -2.55
C ALA A 77 10.37 -1.36 -2.58
N ASP A 78 10.09 -2.09 -1.52
CA ASP A 78 10.32 -3.54 -1.48
C ASP A 78 9.12 -4.30 -2.01
N LEU A 79 7.94 -3.68 -1.95
CA LEU A 79 6.69 -4.29 -2.40
C LEU A 79 5.70 -3.19 -2.76
N ILE A 80 4.95 -3.40 -3.82
CA ILE A 80 3.82 -2.54 -4.19
C ILE A 80 2.54 -3.32 -3.93
N VAL A 81 1.62 -2.71 -3.17
CA VAL A 81 0.28 -3.26 -2.96
C VAL A 81 -0.69 -2.35 -3.70
N LYS A 82 -1.38 -2.91 -4.68
CA LYS A 82 -2.30 -2.15 -5.53
C LYS A 82 -3.72 -2.31 -5.03
N GLY A 83 -4.43 -1.20 -4.88
CA GLY A 83 -5.85 -1.22 -4.56
C GLY A 83 -6.68 -1.74 -5.74
N ALA A 84 -7.85 -2.29 -5.43
CA ALA A 84 -8.70 -2.92 -6.43
C ALA A 84 -9.18 -1.95 -7.52
N GLY A 85 -9.35 -0.68 -7.18
CA GLY A 85 -9.80 0.32 -8.14
C GLY A 85 -8.72 0.92 -9.02
N VAL A 86 -7.47 0.51 -8.83
CA VAL A 86 -6.34 1.04 -9.59
C VAL A 86 -6.07 0.13 -10.79
N PRO A 87 -6.01 0.68 -12.02
CA PRO A 87 -5.68 -0.14 -13.18
C PRO A 87 -4.30 -0.79 -13.05
N LEU A 88 -4.20 -2.05 -13.47
CA LEU A 88 -2.94 -2.78 -13.41
C LEU A 88 -1.90 -2.19 -14.37
N GLU A 89 -2.35 -1.72 -15.52
CA GLU A 89 -1.45 -1.12 -16.51
C GLU A 89 -1.37 0.38 -16.27
N ASN A 90 -0.26 0.82 -15.70
CA ASN A 90 0.03 2.24 -15.54
C ASN A 90 1.54 2.43 -15.43
N PRO A 91 2.06 3.62 -15.75
CA PRO A 91 3.50 3.85 -15.79
C PRO A 91 4.21 3.63 -14.46
N TYR A 92 3.52 3.81 -13.35
CA TYR A 92 4.12 3.62 -12.02
C TYR A 92 4.34 2.16 -11.74
N ILE A 93 3.35 1.31 -12.04
CA ILE A 93 3.48 -0.14 -11.90
C ILE A 93 4.57 -0.65 -12.85
N ASP A 94 4.60 -0.15 -14.08
CA ASP A 94 5.63 -0.54 -15.04
C ASP A 94 7.02 -0.18 -14.54
N ALA A 95 7.19 1.00 -13.93
CA ALA A 95 8.46 1.42 -13.37
C ALA A 95 8.88 0.51 -12.21
N ALA A 96 7.95 0.11 -11.36
CA ALA A 96 8.24 -0.81 -10.27
C ALA A 96 8.72 -2.16 -10.80
N ARG A 97 8.04 -2.69 -11.79
CA ARG A 97 8.42 -3.98 -12.40
C ARG A 97 9.78 -3.89 -13.06
N ALA A 98 10.06 -2.80 -13.75
CA ALA A 98 11.37 -2.58 -14.38
C ALA A 98 12.48 -2.53 -13.34
N ALA A 99 12.19 -2.06 -12.13
CA ALA A 99 13.15 -2.01 -11.04
C ALA A 99 13.24 -3.32 -10.26
N GLY A 100 12.45 -4.32 -10.63
CA GLY A 100 12.45 -5.60 -9.95
C GLY A 100 11.59 -5.64 -8.69
N VAL A 101 10.72 -4.67 -8.49
CA VAL A 101 9.85 -4.60 -7.31
C VAL A 101 8.58 -5.43 -7.58
N PRO A 102 8.26 -6.38 -6.70
CA PRO A 102 7.03 -7.16 -6.86
C PRO A 102 5.79 -6.31 -6.65
N VAL A 103 4.75 -6.62 -7.41
CA VAL A 103 3.46 -5.92 -7.34
C VAL A 103 2.37 -6.96 -7.10
N CYS A 104 1.53 -6.71 -6.11
CA CYS A 104 0.38 -7.58 -5.86
C CYS A 104 -0.84 -6.75 -5.48
N MET A 105 -2.00 -7.36 -5.62
CA MET A 105 -3.25 -6.75 -5.17
C MET A 105 -3.40 -7.03 -3.68
N SER A 106 -4.00 -6.10 -2.95
CA SER A 106 -4.19 -6.26 -1.52
C SER A 106 -4.94 -7.55 -1.19
N THR A 107 -5.98 -7.87 -1.95
CA THR A 107 -6.77 -9.08 -1.75
C THR A 107 -5.92 -10.33 -1.94
N ALA A 108 -5.12 -10.36 -3.00
CA ALA A 108 -4.27 -11.52 -3.29
C ALA A 108 -3.19 -11.70 -2.23
N LEU A 109 -2.61 -10.60 -1.74
CA LEU A 109 -1.60 -10.65 -0.70
C LEU A 109 -2.16 -11.27 0.58
N PHE A 110 -3.30 -10.79 1.03
CA PHE A 110 -3.89 -11.29 2.27
C PHE A 110 -4.36 -12.74 2.12
N ALA A 111 -4.88 -13.13 0.97
CA ALA A 111 -5.28 -14.49 0.73
C ALA A 111 -4.08 -15.46 0.76
N THR A 112 -2.93 -15.00 0.24
CA THR A 112 -1.72 -15.84 0.19
C THR A 112 -1.19 -16.13 1.58
N PHE A 113 -1.24 -15.15 2.48
CA PHE A 113 -0.66 -15.29 3.81
C PHE A 113 -1.68 -15.57 4.91
N SER A 114 -2.97 -15.57 4.58
CA SER A 114 -4.01 -15.80 5.57
C SER A 114 -4.03 -17.27 5.99
N PRO A 115 -3.95 -17.56 7.28
CA PRO A 115 -4.08 -18.94 7.75
C PRO A 115 -5.50 -19.45 7.66
N ALA A 116 -6.40 -18.57 7.45
CA ALA A 116 -7.80 -18.93 7.46
C ALA A 116 -8.21 -19.71 6.26
N THR A 117 -7.50 -19.75 5.27
CA THR A 117 -7.76 -20.65 4.18
C THR A 117 -9.12 -21.27 4.17
N ILE A 118 -10.00 -20.63 4.55
CA ILE A 118 -11.27 -21.23 4.77
C ILE A 118 -12.01 -21.50 3.54
#